data_22453ef33442f213655af966bea022b9
#
_entry.id   22453ef33442f213655af966bea022b9
#
_cell.length_a   1.000
_cell.length_b   1.000
_cell.length_c   1.000
_cell.angle_alpha   90.00
_cell.angle_beta   90.00
_cell.angle_gamma   90.00
#
_symmetry.space_group_name_H-M   'P 1'
#
loop_
_entity.id
_entity.type
_entity.pdbx_description
1 polymer ?
#
loop_
_entity_poly.entity_id
_entity_poly.type
_entity_poly.pdbx_seq_one_letter_code
_entity_poly.pdbx_strand_id
1 'polypeptide(L)'
;DCTQQNGNQGKRIEAHAFQPLANGHIMIAESGAGRIIEIDRNGKIHHQIQLKIRQPHPHRDTRLARKLPNGNYLVCHEGDGAVREYEGKTGEVVWEYDIPLFGKERRGGHGPEAFGNQVFGAVRLPNGNTLIATGNGHSVLEVTPAKKIVWKIEQKDLSGITLAWVTTLEVLPNGNYIIGNCH
;
A
#
# COMPACT_ATOMS: atom_id res chain seq x y z
N ASP A 1 -17.73 -14.86 2.49
CA ASP A 1 -18.26 -13.58 2.00
C ASP A 1 -17.87 -12.45 2.94
N CYS A 2 -16.95 -11.58 2.53
CA CYS A 2 -16.49 -10.44 3.33
C CYS A 2 -17.60 -9.43 3.66
N THR A 3 -18.71 -9.43 2.91
CA THR A 3 -19.77 -8.42 3.05
C THR A 3 -20.67 -8.66 4.25
N GLN A 4 -20.79 -9.90 4.73
CA GLN A 4 -21.69 -10.26 5.83
C GLN A 4 -20.97 -10.79 7.06
N GLN A 5 -19.80 -11.39 6.87
CA GLN A 5 -19.00 -11.94 7.96
C GLN A 5 -18.26 -10.84 8.72
N ASN A 6 -17.90 -11.12 9.96
CA ASN A 6 -17.02 -10.27 10.77
C ASN A 6 -17.49 -8.81 10.93
N GLY A 7 -18.82 -8.59 10.96
CA GLY A 7 -19.42 -7.30 11.26
C GLY A 7 -19.54 -6.33 10.08
N ASN A 8 -19.30 -6.78 8.85
CA ASN A 8 -19.38 -5.91 7.66
C ASN A 8 -20.80 -5.56 7.21
N GLN A 9 -21.81 -6.31 7.63
CA GLN A 9 -23.25 -5.97 7.49
C GLN A 9 -23.69 -5.53 6.09
N GLY A 10 -23.21 -6.23 5.03
CA GLY A 10 -23.60 -5.94 3.65
C GLY A 10 -22.95 -4.73 2.99
N LYS A 11 -22.01 -4.06 3.65
CA LYS A 11 -21.18 -3.00 3.03
C LYS A 11 -20.29 -3.60 1.93
N ARG A 12 -20.01 -2.82 0.89
CA ARG A 12 -19.02 -3.22 -0.12
C ARG A 12 -17.65 -3.26 0.52
N ILE A 13 -17.06 -4.46 0.59
CA ILE A 13 -15.73 -4.72 1.13
C ILE A 13 -14.89 -5.41 0.06
N GLU A 14 -13.67 -4.93 -0.13
CA GLU A 14 -12.71 -5.52 -1.05
C GLU A 14 -11.43 -5.87 -0.30
N ALA A 15 -10.98 -7.13 -0.40
CA ALA A 15 -9.70 -7.56 0.16
C ALA A 15 -8.60 -7.31 -0.88
N HIS A 16 -7.81 -6.26 -0.70
CA HIS A 16 -6.77 -5.87 -1.64
C HIS A 16 -5.38 -6.40 -1.29
N ALA A 17 -5.17 -6.82 -0.06
CA ALA A 17 -3.93 -7.45 0.36
C ALA A 17 -4.19 -8.56 1.36
N PHE A 18 -3.39 -9.60 1.27
CA PHE A 18 -3.31 -10.64 2.28
C PHE A 18 -1.86 -11.07 2.48
N GLN A 19 -1.57 -11.62 3.66
CA GLN A 19 -0.25 -12.15 4.00
C GLN A 19 -0.40 -13.31 4.97
N PRO A 20 0.10 -14.52 4.63
CA PRO A 20 0.28 -15.58 5.61
C PRO A 20 1.29 -15.15 6.68
N LEU A 21 0.97 -15.40 7.94
CA LEU A 21 1.82 -15.05 9.08
C LEU A 21 2.46 -16.31 9.67
N ALA A 22 3.61 -16.14 10.32
CA ALA A 22 4.37 -17.24 10.91
C ALA A 22 3.60 -18.02 11.99
N ASN A 23 2.60 -17.37 12.64
CA ASN A 23 1.73 -18.02 13.63
C ASN A 23 0.58 -18.84 13.01
N GLY A 24 0.55 -18.98 11.68
CA GLY A 24 -0.51 -19.69 10.93
C GLY A 24 -1.77 -18.88 10.65
N HIS A 25 -1.85 -17.63 11.11
CA HIS A 25 -2.93 -16.71 10.76
C HIS A 25 -2.71 -16.11 9.36
N ILE A 26 -3.74 -15.45 8.85
CA ILE A 26 -3.71 -14.67 7.62
C ILE A 26 -4.07 -13.23 7.97
N MET A 27 -3.18 -12.29 7.66
CA MET A 27 -3.49 -10.87 7.67
C MET A 27 -4.27 -10.53 6.39
N ILE A 28 -5.33 -9.74 6.53
CA ILE A 28 -6.14 -9.24 5.42
C ILE A 28 -6.35 -7.74 5.59
N ALA A 29 -6.13 -6.97 4.52
CA ALA A 29 -6.49 -5.56 4.45
C ALA A 29 -7.85 -5.43 3.75
N GLU A 30 -8.84 -4.92 4.47
CA GLU A 30 -10.21 -4.73 3.97
C GLU A 30 -10.44 -3.25 3.62
N SER A 31 -10.49 -2.97 2.31
CA SER A 31 -10.96 -1.68 1.78
C SER A 31 -12.48 -1.60 1.92
N GLY A 32 -13.01 -0.43 2.22
CA GLY A 32 -14.43 -0.23 2.51
C GLY A 32 -14.80 -0.43 3.98
N ALA A 33 -14.15 -1.38 4.69
CA ALA A 33 -14.19 -1.46 6.14
C ALA A 33 -13.08 -0.60 6.79
N GLY A 34 -12.04 -0.26 6.01
CA GLY A 34 -10.91 0.56 6.47
C GLY A 34 -10.16 -0.08 7.62
N ARG A 35 -9.89 -1.39 7.56
CA ARG A 35 -9.26 -2.12 8.66
C ARG A 35 -8.27 -3.19 8.19
N ILE A 36 -7.37 -3.57 9.08
CA ILE A 36 -6.60 -4.82 9.01
C ILE A 36 -7.24 -5.82 9.97
N ILE A 37 -7.36 -7.07 9.54
CA ILE A 37 -7.74 -8.20 10.41
C ILE A 37 -6.69 -9.32 10.28
N GLU A 38 -6.51 -10.07 11.38
CA GLU A 38 -5.78 -11.33 11.36
C GLU A 38 -6.75 -12.45 11.73
N ILE A 39 -6.90 -13.42 10.85
CA ILE A 39 -7.83 -14.54 11.01
C ILE A 39 -7.08 -15.87 11.05
N ASP A 40 -7.69 -16.88 11.68
CA ASP A 40 -7.27 -18.25 11.52
C ASP A 40 -7.89 -18.90 10.27
N ARG A 41 -7.59 -20.17 10.02
CA ARG A 41 -8.13 -20.93 8.88
C ARG A 41 -9.65 -21.18 8.95
N ASN A 42 -10.26 -20.98 10.11
CA ASN A 42 -11.71 -21.08 10.28
C ASN A 42 -12.42 -19.74 10.08
N GLY A 43 -11.68 -18.67 9.79
CA GLY A 43 -12.19 -17.32 9.60
C GLY A 43 -12.45 -16.55 10.88
N LYS A 44 -12.03 -17.08 12.05
CA LYS A 44 -12.16 -16.35 13.32
C LYS A 44 -11.11 -15.23 13.38
N ILE A 45 -11.59 -14.01 13.69
CA ILE A 45 -10.70 -12.86 13.92
C ILE A 45 -10.03 -13.01 15.28
N HIS A 46 -8.70 -12.93 15.29
CA HIS A 46 -7.86 -12.94 16.49
C HIS A 46 -7.28 -11.56 16.81
N HIS A 47 -7.17 -10.71 15.80
CA HIS A 47 -6.67 -9.35 15.93
C HIS A 47 -7.26 -8.45 14.87
N GLN A 48 -7.47 -7.17 15.20
CA GLN A 48 -7.84 -6.15 14.23
C GLN A 48 -7.35 -4.78 14.66
N ILE A 49 -7.06 -3.93 13.68
CA ILE A 49 -6.86 -2.49 13.87
C ILE A 49 -7.73 -1.72 12.89
N GLN A 50 -8.21 -0.54 13.32
CA GLN A 50 -8.89 0.41 12.45
C GLN A 50 -7.84 1.30 11.77
N LEU A 51 -8.02 1.53 10.46
CA LEU A 51 -7.13 2.39 9.68
C LEU A 51 -7.65 3.83 9.65
N LYS A 52 -6.72 4.77 9.61
CA LYS A 52 -7.01 6.19 9.37
C LYS A 52 -7.23 6.39 7.87
N ILE A 53 -8.46 6.71 7.46
CA ILE A 53 -8.83 7.01 6.08
C ILE A 53 -9.30 8.47 6.01
N ARG A 54 -8.64 9.28 5.17
CA ARG A 54 -9.00 10.69 4.96
C ARG A 54 -10.12 10.85 3.95
N GLN A 55 -10.14 9.99 2.92
CA GLN A 55 -11.11 10.02 1.82
C GLN A 55 -11.73 8.62 1.66
N PRO A 56 -12.74 8.26 2.49
CA PRO A 56 -13.35 6.92 2.47
C PRO A 56 -13.90 6.55 1.09
N HIS A 57 -13.50 5.40 0.59
CA HIS A 57 -13.99 4.85 -0.66
C HIS A 57 -13.80 3.33 -0.69
N PRO A 58 -14.84 2.52 -0.90
CA PRO A 58 -14.78 1.07 -0.72
C PRO A 58 -13.73 0.36 -1.57
N HIS A 59 -13.29 0.98 -2.67
CA HIS A 59 -12.26 0.43 -3.56
C HIS A 59 -10.86 1.03 -3.31
N ARG A 60 -10.73 2.19 -2.66
CA ARG A 60 -9.47 2.93 -2.60
C ARG A 60 -8.93 3.18 -1.19
N ASP A 61 -9.60 2.64 -0.16
CA ASP A 61 -9.15 2.82 1.23
C ASP A 61 -7.79 2.15 1.47
N THR A 62 -7.58 0.98 0.88
CA THR A 62 -6.32 0.24 1.00
C THR A 62 -5.88 -0.34 -0.36
N ARG A 63 -4.57 -0.52 -0.52
CA ARG A 63 -3.95 -1.34 -1.55
C ARG A 63 -2.99 -2.33 -0.89
N LEU A 64 -1.73 -2.41 -1.29
CA LEU A 64 -0.79 -3.30 -0.62
C LEU A 64 -0.70 -2.98 0.87
N ALA A 65 -0.76 -4.02 1.69
CA ALA A 65 -0.49 -3.97 3.11
C ALA A 65 0.42 -5.12 3.52
N ARG A 66 1.32 -4.86 4.48
CA ARG A 66 2.24 -5.87 5.01
C ARG A 66 2.40 -5.69 6.51
N LYS A 67 2.40 -6.81 7.22
CA LYS A 67 2.87 -6.87 8.61
C LYS A 67 4.39 -6.85 8.61
N LEU A 68 4.98 -5.92 9.34
CA LEU A 68 6.42 -5.75 9.48
C LEU A 68 6.98 -6.67 10.58
N PRO A 69 8.31 -6.95 10.58
CA PRO A 69 8.93 -7.75 11.64
C PRO A 69 8.77 -7.20 13.06
N ASN A 70 8.62 -5.86 13.20
CA ASN A 70 8.35 -5.21 14.49
C ASN A 70 6.88 -5.34 14.97
N GLY A 71 6.03 -6.01 14.18
CA GLY A 71 4.62 -6.21 14.48
C GLY A 71 3.68 -5.12 13.95
N ASN A 72 4.21 -4.02 13.43
CA ASN A 72 3.44 -2.94 12.82
C ASN A 72 2.90 -3.33 11.43
N TYR A 73 1.99 -2.52 10.89
CA TYR A 73 1.47 -2.70 9.53
C TYR A 73 1.82 -1.51 8.66
N LEU A 74 2.46 -1.78 7.51
CA LEU A 74 2.71 -0.81 6.46
C LEU A 74 1.58 -0.91 5.43
N VAL A 75 0.85 0.17 5.19
CA VAL A 75 -0.36 0.18 4.37
C VAL A 75 -0.32 1.30 3.34
N CYS A 76 -0.64 0.98 2.08
CA CYS A 76 -0.86 1.95 1.02
C CYS A 76 -2.33 2.36 0.98
N HIS A 77 -2.60 3.66 0.99
CA HIS A 77 -3.93 4.27 0.89
C HIS A 77 -4.06 5.00 -0.44
N GLU A 78 -4.64 4.33 -1.44
CA GLU A 78 -4.77 4.89 -2.80
C GLU A 78 -5.54 6.21 -2.80
N GLY A 79 -6.72 6.23 -2.16
CA GLY A 79 -7.58 7.41 -2.13
C GLY A 79 -6.95 8.60 -1.43
N ASP A 80 -6.19 8.35 -0.37
CA ASP A 80 -5.48 9.38 0.37
C ASP A 80 -4.17 9.83 -0.30
N GLY A 81 -3.62 9.01 -1.20
CA GLY A 81 -2.31 9.23 -1.78
C GLY A 81 -1.19 9.15 -0.74
N ALA A 82 -1.27 8.22 0.19
CA ALA A 82 -0.37 8.12 1.33
C ALA A 82 0.03 6.68 1.65
N VAL A 83 1.23 6.53 2.21
CA VAL A 83 1.68 5.30 2.87
C VAL A 83 1.75 5.56 4.37
N ARG A 84 1.17 4.66 5.17
CA ARG A 84 1.19 4.76 6.63
C ARG A 84 1.73 3.50 7.27
N GLU A 85 2.51 3.67 8.33
CA GLU A 85 2.84 2.61 9.27
C GLU A 85 1.97 2.78 10.51
N TYR A 86 1.31 1.69 10.89
CA TYR A 86 0.43 1.62 12.05
C TYR A 86 1.06 0.78 13.13
N GLU A 87 1.03 1.25 14.37
CA GLU A 87 1.39 0.45 15.54
C GLU A 87 0.47 -0.76 15.62
N GLY A 88 1.07 -1.95 15.80
CA GLY A 88 0.36 -3.22 15.59
C GLY A 88 -0.72 -3.53 16.63
N LYS A 89 -0.67 -2.94 17.83
CA LYS A 89 -1.65 -3.21 18.90
C LYS A 89 -2.75 -2.14 18.97
N THR A 90 -2.38 -0.88 18.80
CA THR A 90 -3.29 0.27 18.98
C THR A 90 -3.93 0.73 17.68
N GLY A 91 -3.28 0.48 16.54
CA GLY A 91 -3.66 1.05 15.26
C GLY A 91 -3.31 2.54 15.10
N GLU A 92 -2.49 3.09 16.01
CA GLU A 92 -2.02 4.47 15.87
C GLU A 92 -1.04 4.61 14.71
N VAL A 93 -1.11 5.73 13.99
CA VAL A 93 -0.16 6.03 12.91
C VAL A 93 1.16 6.49 13.52
N VAL A 94 2.22 5.70 13.33
CA VAL A 94 3.58 6.00 13.82
C VAL A 94 4.48 6.60 12.74
N TRP A 95 4.13 6.42 11.48
CA TRP A 95 4.79 7.06 10.34
C TRP A 95 3.80 7.25 9.19
N GLU A 96 3.90 8.38 8.49
CA GLU A 96 3.04 8.69 7.34
C GLU A 96 3.86 9.43 6.28
N TYR A 97 3.68 9.06 5.01
CA TYR A 97 4.29 9.73 3.87
C TYR A 97 3.25 10.00 2.80
N ASP A 98 2.96 11.28 2.54
CA ASP A 98 2.12 11.69 1.44
C ASP A 98 2.91 11.70 0.14
N ILE A 99 2.36 11.08 -0.91
CA ILE A 99 3.00 11.00 -2.22
C ILE A 99 2.98 12.38 -2.88
N PRO A 100 4.15 12.97 -3.18
CA PRO A 100 4.21 14.30 -3.77
C PRO A 100 3.78 14.29 -5.24
N LEU A 101 3.12 15.34 -5.66
CA LEU A 101 2.79 15.58 -7.07
C LEU A 101 3.93 16.24 -7.85
N PHE A 102 5.04 16.59 -7.19
CA PHE A 102 6.21 17.26 -7.80
C PHE A 102 5.85 18.52 -8.60
N GLY A 103 4.86 19.27 -8.14
CA GLY A 103 4.39 20.50 -8.82
C GLY A 103 3.54 20.25 -10.07
N LYS A 104 3.19 19.02 -10.38
CA LYS A 104 2.35 18.66 -11.52
C LYS A 104 0.87 18.62 -11.12
N GLU A 105 -0.02 18.92 -12.07
CA GLU A 105 -1.47 18.78 -11.91
C GLU A 105 -1.92 17.33 -12.08
N ARG A 106 -2.98 16.94 -11.37
CA ARG A 106 -3.61 15.62 -11.56
C ARG A 106 -4.31 15.57 -12.92
N ARG A 107 -4.21 14.41 -13.57
CA ARG A 107 -4.90 14.09 -14.81
C ARG A 107 -5.57 12.72 -14.69
N GLY A 108 -6.86 12.64 -15.03
CA GLY A 108 -7.58 11.38 -15.11
C GLY A 108 -7.09 10.49 -16.26
N GLY A 109 -7.54 9.23 -16.25
CA GLY A 109 -7.18 8.23 -17.24
C GLY A 109 -6.67 6.93 -16.61
N HIS A 110 -6.35 5.95 -17.43
CA HIS A 110 -5.84 4.64 -17.02
C HIS A 110 -4.50 4.28 -17.68
N GLY A 111 -4.02 5.10 -18.59
CA GLY A 111 -2.75 4.92 -19.30
C GLY A 111 -1.65 5.87 -18.83
N PRO A 112 -0.59 6.01 -19.63
CA PRO A 112 0.52 6.93 -19.36
C PRO A 112 0.12 8.40 -19.31
N GLU A 113 -1.03 8.75 -19.88
CA GLU A 113 -1.59 10.10 -19.86
C GLU A 113 -2.11 10.53 -18.48
N ALA A 114 -2.51 9.55 -17.65
CA ALA A 114 -2.96 9.82 -16.28
C ALA A 114 -1.80 10.33 -15.43
N PHE A 115 -2.09 11.11 -14.40
CA PHE A 115 -1.10 11.52 -13.41
C PHE A 115 -1.77 11.85 -12.07
N GLY A 116 -1.16 11.42 -10.99
CA GLY A 116 -1.66 11.66 -9.64
C GLY A 116 -0.74 11.11 -8.57
N ASN A 117 -1.32 10.88 -7.40
CA ASN A 117 -0.64 10.33 -6.23
C ASN A 117 -1.33 9.08 -5.67
N GLN A 118 -2.04 8.35 -6.50
CA GLN A 118 -2.70 7.09 -6.11
C GLN A 118 -1.64 5.99 -5.89
N VAL A 119 -1.22 5.79 -4.65
CA VAL A 119 -0.18 4.83 -4.28
C VAL A 119 -0.73 3.41 -4.24
N PHE A 120 0.05 2.45 -4.75
CA PHE A 120 -0.35 1.04 -4.81
C PHE A 120 0.51 0.10 -3.99
N GLY A 121 1.82 0.29 -3.92
CA GLY A 121 2.72 -0.63 -3.25
C GLY A 121 3.78 0.07 -2.41
N ALA A 122 4.13 -0.55 -1.28
CA ALA A 122 5.25 -0.12 -0.46
C ALA A 122 5.91 -1.31 0.22
N VAL A 123 7.23 -1.26 0.34
CA VAL A 123 8.06 -2.28 1.00
C VAL A 123 9.03 -1.59 1.94
N ARG A 124 9.10 -2.04 3.20
CA ARG A 124 10.12 -1.61 4.13
C ARG A 124 11.43 -2.34 3.84
N LEU A 125 12.48 -1.59 3.60
CA LEU A 125 13.82 -2.12 3.35
C LEU A 125 14.57 -2.42 4.67
N PRO A 126 15.60 -3.30 4.65
CA PRO A 126 16.40 -3.60 5.85
C PRO A 126 17.11 -2.39 6.46
N ASN A 127 17.45 -1.38 5.64
CA ASN A 127 18.07 -0.12 6.09
C ASN A 127 17.07 0.85 6.76
N GLY A 128 15.79 0.46 6.88
CA GLY A 128 14.72 1.28 7.45
C GLY A 128 14.02 2.22 6.44
N ASN A 129 14.54 2.36 5.22
CA ASN A 129 13.88 3.14 4.18
C ASN A 129 12.62 2.42 3.67
N THR A 130 11.75 3.14 3.01
CA THR A 130 10.54 2.59 2.39
C THR A 130 10.63 2.78 0.88
N LEU A 131 10.54 1.67 0.14
CA LEU A 131 10.39 1.69 -1.31
C LEU A 131 8.90 1.80 -1.64
N ILE A 132 8.50 2.73 -2.53
CA ILE A 132 7.10 3.07 -2.80
C ILE A 132 6.82 3.08 -4.29
N ALA A 133 5.85 2.29 -4.74
CA ALA A 133 5.27 2.33 -6.10
C ALA A 133 4.14 3.36 -6.13
N THR A 134 4.35 4.44 -6.86
CA THR A 134 3.48 5.62 -6.80
C THR A 134 2.22 5.51 -7.67
N GLY A 135 1.90 4.32 -8.20
CA GLY A 135 0.70 4.12 -9.03
C GLY A 135 0.71 5.02 -10.25
N ASN A 136 -0.31 5.88 -10.36
CA ASN A 136 -0.39 6.87 -11.45
C ASN A 136 0.56 8.07 -11.32
N GLY A 137 1.49 8.05 -10.37
CA GLY A 137 2.66 8.92 -10.33
C GLY A 137 3.81 8.43 -11.22
N HIS A 138 3.67 7.22 -11.80
CA HIS A 138 4.59 6.63 -12.77
C HIS A 138 6.05 6.62 -12.33
N SER A 139 6.29 6.28 -11.06
CA SER A 139 7.63 6.25 -10.49
C SER A 139 7.72 5.28 -9.30
N VAL A 140 8.95 4.92 -8.96
CA VAL A 140 9.26 4.28 -7.68
C VAL A 140 10.17 5.21 -6.90
N LEU A 141 9.88 5.38 -5.62
CA LEU A 141 10.64 6.24 -4.70
C LEU A 141 11.23 5.40 -3.59
N GLU A 142 12.46 5.68 -3.18
CA GLU A 142 13.00 5.25 -1.90
C GLU A 142 13.01 6.43 -0.93
N VAL A 143 12.33 6.28 0.20
CA VAL A 143 12.08 7.34 1.19
C VAL A 143 12.65 6.92 2.54
N THR A 144 13.43 7.79 3.16
CA THR A 144 13.98 7.55 4.51
C THR A 144 12.90 7.65 5.59
N PRO A 145 13.16 7.15 6.82
CA PRO A 145 12.29 7.39 7.98
C PRO A 145 12.03 8.89 8.23
N ALA A 146 13.01 9.76 7.91
CA ALA A 146 12.88 11.23 7.99
C ALA A 146 12.13 11.84 6.78
N LYS A 147 11.50 11.02 5.94
CA LYS A 147 10.66 11.42 4.80
C LYS A 147 11.41 12.10 3.66
N LYS A 148 12.73 11.88 3.55
CA LYS A 148 13.54 12.37 2.42
C LYS A 148 13.58 11.32 1.32
N ILE A 149 13.35 11.73 0.07
CA ILE A 149 13.59 10.88 -1.11
C ILE A 149 15.10 10.79 -1.30
N VAL A 150 15.65 9.57 -1.30
CA VAL A 150 17.08 9.30 -1.50
C VAL A 150 17.39 8.60 -2.82
N TRP A 151 16.37 7.99 -3.42
CA TRP A 151 16.46 7.39 -4.74
C TRP A 151 15.08 7.44 -5.43
N LYS A 152 15.12 7.52 -6.76
CA LYS A 152 13.91 7.53 -7.60
C LYS A 152 14.21 6.91 -8.95
N ILE A 153 13.25 6.16 -9.51
CA ILE A 153 13.19 5.80 -10.92
C ILE A 153 11.91 6.36 -11.54
N GLU A 154 12.02 6.97 -12.71
CA GLU A 154 10.92 7.55 -13.46
C GLU A 154 11.09 7.30 -14.96
N GLN A 155 10.11 7.70 -15.78
CA GLN A 155 10.08 7.39 -17.22
C GLN A 155 11.37 7.70 -17.97
N LYS A 156 12.04 8.81 -17.66
CA LYS A 156 13.28 9.22 -18.35
C LYS A 156 14.47 8.28 -18.11
N ASP A 157 14.42 7.47 -17.03
CA ASP A 157 15.48 6.56 -16.63
C ASP A 157 15.37 5.19 -17.33
N LEU A 158 14.27 4.97 -18.08
CA LEU A 158 13.96 3.69 -18.74
C LEU A 158 13.82 3.88 -20.25
N SER A 159 14.67 3.19 -21.01
CA SER A 159 14.58 3.15 -22.47
C SER A 159 13.68 1.99 -22.91
N GLY A 160 12.74 2.25 -23.81
CA GLY A 160 11.88 1.22 -24.41
C GLY A 160 10.79 0.64 -23.48
N ILE A 161 10.62 1.19 -22.27
CA ILE A 161 9.58 0.80 -21.31
C ILE A 161 8.76 2.03 -20.97
N THR A 162 7.45 1.95 -21.16
CA THR A 162 6.54 3.00 -20.69
C THR A 162 6.10 2.71 -19.27
N LEU A 163 6.46 3.56 -18.32
CA LEU A 163 5.95 3.47 -16.95
C LEU A 163 4.53 4.03 -16.89
N ALA A 164 3.57 3.18 -16.50
CA ALA A 164 2.22 3.62 -16.21
C ALA A 164 1.58 2.73 -15.14
N TRP A 165 0.98 3.34 -14.13
CA TRP A 165 0.36 2.62 -13.04
C TRP A 165 1.29 1.59 -12.39
N VAL A 166 2.39 2.07 -11.83
CA VAL A 166 3.34 1.22 -11.09
C VAL A 166 2.66 0.69 -9.82
N THR A 167 2.46 -0.64 -9.77
CA THR A 167 1.52 -1.23 -8.79
C THR A 167 2.20 -2.09 -7.75
N THR A 168 3.00 -3.06 -8.17
CA THR A 168 3.61 -4.03 -7.26
C THR A 168 5.11 -3.80 -7.15
N LEU A 169 5.63 -4.11 -5.98
CA LEU A 169 7.05 -4.06 -5.68
C LEU A 169 7.48 -5.31 -4.95
N GLU A 170 8.61 -5.87 -5.36
CA GLU A 170 9.32 -6.90 -4.63
C GLU A 170 10.81 -6.59 -4.65
N VAL A 171 11.48 -6.87 -3.55
CA VAL A 171 12.93 -6.78 -3.42
C VAL A 171 13.50 -8.18 -3.41
N LEU A 172 14.30 -8.51 -4.41
CA LEU A 172 14.92 -9.81 -4.53
C LEU A 172 16.12 -9.97 -3.60
N PRO A 173 16.53 -11.22 -3.24
CA PRO A 173 17.68 -11.45 -2.39
C PRO A 173 19.00 -10.87 -2.90
N ASN A 174 19.13 -10.69 -4.21
CA ASN A 174 20.32 -10.07 -4.85
C ASN A 174 20.26 -8.53 -4.88
N GLY A 175 19.24 -7.90 -4.26
CA GLY A 175 19.05 -6.46 -4.21
C GLY A 175 18.34 -5.86 -5.43
N ASN A 176 17.99 -6.64 -6.43
CA ASN A 176 17.20 -6.16 -7.56
C ASN A 176 15.73 -5.95 -7.16
N TYR A 177 15.06 -5.06 -7.89
CA TYR A 177 13.63 -4.78 -7.71
C TYR A 177 12.82 -5.37 -8.85
N ILE A 178 11.72 -6.06 -8.50
CA ILE A 178 10.63 -6.36 -9.44
C ILE A 178 9.59 -5.27 -9.30
N ILE A 179 9.25 -4.66 -10.43
CA ILE A 179 8.28 -3.56 -10.49
C ILE A 179 7.15 -3.98 -11.42
N GLY A 180 5.93 -4.08 -10.89
CA GLY A 180 4.73 -4.31 -11.68
C GLY A 180 4.28 -3.02 -12.36
N ASN A 181 4.08 -3.09 -13.67
CA ASN A 181 3.71 -1.98 -14.53
C ASN A 181 2.52 -2.40 -15.41
N CYS A 182 1.49 -1.55 -15.52
CA CYS A 182 0.26 -1.91 -16.23
C CYS A 182 0.33 -1.73 -17.77
N HIS A 183 1.37 -1.13 -18.31
CA HIS A 183 1.53 -0.87 -19.76
C HIS A 183 2.91 -1.21 -20.26
#